data_88215147f4e619639d4e072bbdcc72dd
#
_entry.id   88215147f4e619639d4e072bbdcc72dd
#
_cell.length_a   1.000
_cell.length_b   1.000
_cell.length_c   1.000
_cell.angle_alpha   90.00
_cell.angle_beta   90.00
_cell.angle_gamma   90.00
#
_symmetry.space_group_name_H-M   'P 1'
#
loop_
_entity.id
_entity.type
_entity.pdbx_description
1 polymer ?
#
loop_
_entity_poly.entity_id
_entity_poly.type
_entity_poly.pdbx_seq_one_letter_code
_entity_poly.pdbx_strand_id
1 'polypeptide(L)'
;MRRITRLKTPIHFKSWASVGGFEERRGPLGDKFDFCDVSDKFGQSTWEIAEAEMGRIALNTSLSKVGLSHTDVELLVAGYLQNQCVASSTGLSSFGIPFLGVYGACSTCTESIMMLSSFIDSSDSMQMGAALTTSHNSAAERQFRTPIEYGGQRPPTAQWTSTAAGAFILARGEGDVMITEYMPGRIVDGSTSDGANMGGAMAFAAFDSITAYFEESGDDIYNIDAIITGDLGRVGSDILRDLLLKELPGVERLHDDCGLLLYDMKKQDAHSGASGCGTSASVLACHFLPLLADGRLRRILFLSTGALMSPSSLLQGENIYGIAPLIKLESRKGANI
;
A
#
# COMPACT_ATOMS: atom_id res chain seq x y z
N MET A 1 -14.58 -17.55 13.18
CA MET A 1 -15.39 -16.69 12.26
C MET A 1 -14.57 -16.51 11.01
N ARG A 2 -15.08 -16.85 9.84
CA ARG A 2 -14.34 -16.65 8.57
C ARG A 2 -14.11 -15.18 8.32
N ARG A 3 -12.88 -14.79 8.00
CA ARG A 3 -12.47 -13.42 7.67
C ARG A 3 -12.35 -13.19 6.16
N ILE A 4 -12.09 -14.26 5.40
CA ILE A 4 -11.95 -14.17 3.94
C ILE A 4 -13.32 -13.95 3.29
N THR A 5 -13.38 -12.92 2.46
CA THR A 5 -14.51 -12.66 1.57
C THR A 5 -14.09 -12.99 0.14
N ARG A 6 -14.81 -13.90 -0.51
CA ARG A 6 -14.69 -14.17 -1.94
C ARG A 6 -15.62 -13.26 -2.70
N LEU A 7 -15.10 -12.57 -3.69
CA LEU A 7 -15.91 -11.74 -4.57
C LEU A 7 -16.84 -12.62 -5.43
N LYS A 8 -18.08 -12.22 -5.61
CA LYS A 8 -19.06 -12.92 -6.47
C LYS A 8 -18.58 -12.94 -7.92
N THR A 9 -17.97 -11.84 -8.34
CA THR A 9 -17.32 -11.67 -9.64
C THR A 9 -15.96 -11.04 -9.40
N PRO A 10 -14.87 -11.58 -9.98
CA PRO A 10 -13.58 -10.95 -9.87
C PRO A 10 -13.60 -9.49 -10.33
N ILE A 11 -12.95 -8.62 -9.57
CA ILE A 11 -12.79 -7.21 -9.91
C ILE A 11 -11.41 -7.02 -10.54
N HIS A 12 -11.36 -6.35 -11.68
CA HIS A 12 -10.14 -6.22 -12.47
C HIS A 12 -9.49 -4.87 -12.30
N PHE A 13 -8.15 -4.87 -12.30
CA PHE A 13 -7.37 -3.66 -12.50
C PHE A 13 -7.43 -3.29 -13.99
N LYS A 14 -8.24 -2.30 -14.33
CA LYS A 14 -8.34 -1.78 -15.70
C LYS A 14 -7.14 -0.93 -16.08
N SER A 15 -6.62 -0.18 -15.12
CA SER A 15 -5.41 0.64 -15.26
C SER A 15 -4.81 0.94 -13.90
N TRP A 16 -3.53 1.33 -13.91
CA TRP A 16 -2.82 1.79 -12.73
C TRP A 16 -1.72 2.78 -13.09
N ALA A 17 -1.33 3.60 -12.11
CA ALA A 17 -0.21 4.52 -12.27
C ALA A 17 0.56 4.66 -10.97
N SER A 18 1.87 4.91 -11.08
CA SER A 18 2.79 5.18 -10.00
C SER A 18 3.48 6.53 -10.20
N VAL A 19 3.51 7.33 -9.12
CA VAL A 19 4.20 8.61 -9.11
C VAL A 19 5.14 8.62 -7.91
N GLY A 20 6.36 9.13 -8.08
CA GLY A 20 7.37 9.17 -7.03
C GLY A 20 8.09 10.52 -6.96
N GLY A 21 8.85 10.71 -5.89
CA GLY A 21 9.72 11.85 -5.68
C GLY A 21 11.16 11.57 -6.11
N PHE A 22 12.05 12.41 -5.57
CA PHE A 22 13.47 12.38 -5.92
C PHE A 22 14.18 11.11 -5.46
N GLU A 23 13.92 10.67 -4.22
CA GLU A 23 14.58 9.46 -3.69
C GLU A 23 14.02 8.18 -4.33
N GLU A 24 12.72 8.12 -4.63
CA GLU A 24 12.07 7.01 -5.33
C GLU A 24 12.66 6.83 -6.74
N ARG A 25 12.91 7.95 -7.45
CA ARG A 25 13.57 7.95 -8.77
C ARG A 25 14.97 7.33 -8.74
N ARG A 26 15.70 7.50 -7.63
CA ARG A 26 17.08 6.98 -7.46
C ARG A 26 17.12 5.54 -6.97
N GLY A 27 15.98 5.01 -6.56
CA GLY A 27 15.85 3.64 -6.06
C GLY A 27 15.87 2.60 -7.19
N PRO A 28 15.92 1.31 -6.83
CA PRO A 28 15.98 0.19 -7.79
C PRO A 28 14.79 0.14 -8.77
N LEU A 29 13.66 0.71 -8.39
CA LEU A 29 12.43 0.74 -9.19
C LEU A 29 12.21 2.08 -9.92
N GLY A 30 13.13 3.05 -9.80
CA GLY A 30 12.95 4.41 -10.30
C GLY A 30 12.54 4.51 -11.77
N ASP A 31 13.14 3.69 -12.63
CA ASP A 31 12.83 3.66 -14.07
C ASP A 31 11.47 2.99 -14.41
N LYS A 32 10.80 2.40 -13.42
CA LYS A 32 9.50 1.75 -13.58
C LYS A 32 8.32 2.65 -13.21
N PHE A 33 8.59 3.77 -12.54
CA PHE A 33 7.56 4.77 -12.24
C PHE A 33 7.07 5.46 -13.49
N ASP A 34 5.78 5.78 -13.54
CA ASP A 34 5.19 6.54 -14.63
C ASP A 34 5.68 7.99 -14.66
N PHE A 35 5.91 8.55 -13.48
CA PHE A 35 6.46 9.89 -13.32
C PHE A 35 7.19 10.00 -11.97
N CYS A 36 8.32 10.73 -11.95
CA CYS A 36 8.99 11.14 -10.73
C CYS A 36 9.36 12.61 -10.78
N ASP A 37 9.00 13.35 -9.74
CA ASP A 37 9.42 14.75 -9.56
C ASP A 37 10.84 14.81 -9.00
N VAL A 38 11.61 15.82 -9.43
CA VAL A 38 13.01 15.98 -9.03
C VAL A 38 13.21 16.82 -7.78
N SER A 39 12.14 17.44 -7.27
CA SER A 39 12.18 18.38 -6.15
C SER A 39 11.28 17.98 -4.98
N ASP A 40 10.53 16.89 -5.11
CA ASP A 40 9.45 16.44 -4.22
C ASP A 40 8.30 17.46 -4.06
N LYS A 41 8.37 18.59 -4.76
CA LYS A 41 7.41 19.68 -4.67
C LYS A 41 6.30 19.62 -5.71
N PHE A 42 6.47 18.87 -6.77
CA PHE A 42 5.48 18.77 -7.86
C PHE A 42 5.01 20.16 -8.36
N GLY A 43 5.93 21.15 -8.35
CA GLY A 43 5.65 22.54 -8.70
C GLY A 43 4.87 23.35 -7.65
N GLN A 44 4.66 22.83 -6.46
CA GLN A 44 3.86 23.44 -5.40
C GLN A 44 4.71 24.16 -4.34
N SER A 45 4.05 25.02 -3.54
CA SER A 45 4.72 25.87 -2.54
C SER A 45 4.87 25.18 -1.16
N THR A 46 3.96 24.26 -0.80
CA THR A 46 3.98 23.54 0.47
C THR A 46 4.00 22.02 0.23
N TRP A 47 4.43 21.26 1.23
CA TRP A 47 4.54 19.81 1.12
C TRP A 47 3.17 19.13 1.05
N GLU A 48 2.18 19.65 1.77
CA GLU A 48 0.81 19.11 1.75
C GLU A 48 0.13 19.32 0.39
N ILE A 49 0.33 20.49 -0.22
CA ILE A 49 -0.18 20.76 -1.58
C ILE A 49 0.62 19.94 -2.61
N ALA A 50 1.91 19.71 -2.38
CA ALA A 50 2.73 18.81 -3.21
C ALA A 50 2.20 17.39 -3.18
N GLU A 51 1.84 16.86 -2.01
CA GLU A 51 1.20 15.54 -1.89
C GLU A 51 -0.15 15.49 -2.61
N ALA A 52 -0.97 16.54 -2.48
CA ALA A 52 -2.24 16.66 -3.19
C ALA A 52 -2.06 16.61 -4.71
N GLU A 53 -1.07 17.34 -5.24
CA GLU A 53 -0.73 17.36 -6.65
C GLU A 53 -0.18 16.03 -7.15
N MET A 54 0.66 15.37 -6.36
CA MET A 54 1.16 14.03 -6.66
C MET A 54 0.02 13.03 -6.85
N GLY A 55 -0.96 13.04 -5.95
CA GLY A 55 -2.18 12.22 -6.07
C GLY A 55 -2.99 12.56 -7.32
N ARG A 56 -3.13 13.85 -7.64
CA ARG A 56 -3.82 14.31 -8.85
C ARG A 56 -3.12 13.82 -10.12
N ILE A 57 -1.79 13.87 -10.17
CA ILE A 57 -1.00 13.35 -11.29
C ILE A 57 -1.20 11.83 -11.43
N ALA A 58 -1.14 11.08 -10.32
CA ALA A 58 -1.31 9.63 -10.35
C ALA A 58 -2.70 9.22 -10.89
N LEU A 59 -3.78 9.86 -10.42
CA LEU A 59 -5.12 9.57 -10.90
C LEU A 59 -5.28 9.92 -12.40
N ASN A 60 -4.85 11.12 -12.81
CA ASN A 60 -4.90 11.52 -14.22
C ASN A 60 -4.11 10.57 -15.13
N THR A 61 -2.92 10.14 -14.69
CA THR A 61 -2.08 9.21 -15.45
C THR A 61 -2.78 7.86 -15.61
N SER A 62 -3.38 7.33 -14.53
CA SER A 62 -4.10 6.06 -14.60
C SER A 62 -5.31 6.11 -15.53
N LEU A 63 -6.07 7.20 -15.53
CA LEU A 63 -7.21 7.41 -16.44
C LEU A 63 -6.74 7.53 -17.89
N SER A 64 -5.73 8.36 -18.12
CA SER A 64 -5.20 8.64 -19.47
C SER A 64 -4.66 7.41 -20.18
N LYS A 65 -4.02 6.47 -19.46
CA LYS A 65 -3.50 5.21 -20.00
C LYS A 65 -4.55 4.37 -20.73
N VAL A 66 -5.82 4.51 -20.36
CA VAL A 66 -6.93 3.72 -20.94
C VAL A 66 -8.00 4.61 -21.57
N GLY A 67 -7.69 5.89 -21.81
CA GLY A 67 -8.58 6.82 -22.51
C GLY A 67 -9.84 7.16 -21.73
N LEU A 68 -9.81 7.04 -20.39
CA LEU A 68 -10.93 7.40 -19.52
C LEU A 68 -10.82 8.84 -19.02
N SER A 69 -11.96 9.40 -18.66
CA SER A 69 -12.09 10.69 -17.96
C SER A 69 -12.58 10.48 -16.52
N HIS A 70 -12.55 11.54 -15.73
CA HIS A 70 -13.08 11.51 -14.36
C HIS A 70 -14.59 11.22 -14.31
N THR A 71 -15.34 11.51 -15.38
CA THR A 71 -16.78 11.25 -15.47
C THR A 71 -17.13 9.75 -15.63
N ASP A 72 -16.12 8.92 -15.96
CA ASP A 72 -16.29 7.48 -16.06
C ASP A 72 -16.12 6.77 -14.70
N VAL A 73 -15.66 7.50 -13.66
CA VAL A 73 -15.39 6.98 -12.32
C VAL A 73 -16.56 7.30 -11.39
N GLU A 74 -17.21 6.26 -10.86
CA GLU A 74 -18.43 6.38 -10.06
C GLU A 74 -18.13 6.59 -8.56
N LEU A 75 -16.98 6.14 -8.09
CA LEU A 75 -16.52 6.29 -6.70
C LEU A 75 -14.98 6.40 -6.65
N LEU A 76 -14.49 7.33 -5.86
CA LEU A 76 -13.08 7.46 -5.52
C LEU A 76 -12.88 7.11 -4.04
N VAL A 77 -12.11 6.06 -3.77
CA VAL A 77 -11.68 5.69 -2.41
C VAL A 77 -10.22 6.06 -2.27
N ALA A 78 -9.91 7.02 -1.42
CA ALA A 78 -8.54 7.48 -1.30
C ALA A 78 -8.14 7.83 0.14
N GLY A 79 -6.85 7.76 0.41
CA GLY A 79 -6.31 8.12 1.70
C GLY A 79 -4.79 8.27 1.70
N TYR A 80 -4.27 8.73 2.84
CA TYR A 80 -2.86 8.95 3.07
C TYR A 80 -2.56 9.08 4.58
N LEU A 81 -1.36 9.50 4.97
CA LEU A 81 -0.91 9.47 6.37
C LEU A 81 -1.41 10.62 7.24
N GLN A 82 -1.80 11.75 6.65
CA GLN A 82 -2.17 12.93 7.43
C GLN A 82 -3.66 12.95 7.80
N ASN A 83 -3.95 13.67 8.90
CA ASN A 83 -5.28 13.77 9.48
C ASN A 83 -6.32 14.29 8.46
N GLN A 84 -7.54 13.77 8.58
CA GLN A 84 -8.73 14.21 7.83
C GLN A 84 -8.65 14.06 6.30
N CYS A 85 -7.69 13.29 5.80
CA CYS A 85 -7.49 13.11 4.35
C CYS A 85 -7.41 14.44 3.57
N VAL A 86 -6.74 15.47 4.14
CA VAL A 86 -6.73 16.84 3.59
C VAL A 86 -6.07 16.89 2.21
N ALA A 87 -4.93 16.22 1.98
CA ALA A 87 -4.29 16.21 0.66
C ALA A 87 -5.16 15.52 -0.39
N SER A 88 -5.79 14.39 -0.03
CA SER A 88 -6.72 13.71 -0.94
C SER A 88 -7.91 14.62 -1.29
N SER A 89 -8.56 15.23 -0.31
CA SER A 89 -9.70 16.13 -0.56
C SER A 89 -9.30 17.36 -1.38
N THR A 90 -8.15 17.98 -1.09
CA THR A 90 -7.66 19.15 -1.83
C THR A 90 -7.27 18.80 -3.27
N GLY A 91 -6.48 17.73 -3.46
CA GLY A 91 -5.98 17.33 -4.78
C GLY A 91 -7.05 16.77 -5.71
N LEU A 92 -8.10 16.16 -5.13
CA LEU A 92 -9.08 15.39 -5.89
C LEU A 92 -10.43 16.10 -6.03
N SER A 93 -10.65 17.22 -5.32
CA SER A 93 -11.92 17.98 -5.38
C SER A 93 -12.32 18.41 -6.79
N SER A 94 -11.33 18.77 -7.62
CA SER A 94 -11.56 19.23 -9.01
C SER A 94 -12.11 18.15 -9.95
N PHE A 95 -12.01 16.86 -9.58
CA PHE A 95 -12.57 15.78 -10.37
C PHE A 95 -14.07 15.63 -10.23
N GLY A 96 -14.67 16.12 -9.15
CA GLY A 96 -16.13 16.02 -8.91
C GLY A 96 -16.65 14.61 -8.73
N ILE A 97 -15.78 13.64 -8.43
CA ILE A 97 -16.13 12.23 -8.21
C ILE A 97 -16.62 12.06 -6.76
N PRO A 98 -17.69 11.28 -6.50
CA PRO A 98 -18.06 10.87 -5.15
C PRO A 98 -16.85 10.28 -4.40
N PHE A 99 -16.62 10.71 -3.16
CA PHE A 99 -15.37 10.44 -2.44
C PHE A 99 -15.60 9.72 -1.11
N LEU A 100 -14.78 8.73 -0.83
CA LEU A 100 -14.66 8.07 0.46
C LEU A 100 -13.21 8.13 0.94
N GLY A 101 -12.98 8.81 2.06
CA GLY A 101 -11.66 8.93 2.69
C GLY A 101 -11.35 7.72 3.58
N VAL A 102 -10.12 7.18 3.45
CA VAL A 102 -9.60 6.08 4.28
C VAL A 102 -8.40 6.58 5.08
N TYR A 103 -8.35 6.23 6.36
CA TYR A 103 -7.27 6.63 7.26
C TYR A 103 -6.81 5.44 8.12
N GLY A 104 -6.10 4.51 7.49
CA GLY A 104 -5.59 3.26 8.08
C GLY A 104 -4.06 3.24 8.22
N ALA A 105 -3.40 4.38 8.40
CA ALA A 105 -1.94 4.47 8.36
C ALA A 105 -1.38 3.86 7.05
N CYS A 106 -0.28 3.08 7.12
CA CYS A 106 0.33 2.49 5.92
C CYS A 106 -0.54 1.38 5.28
N SER A 107 -1.57 0.84 5.97
CA SER A 107 -2.50 -0.15 5.39
C SER A 107 -3.52 0.42 4.40
N THR A 108 -3.62 1.74 4.30
CA THR A 108 -4.60 2.48 3.47
C THR A 108 -4.66 2.00 2.02
N CYS A 109 -3.55 1.54 1.43
CA CYS A 109 -3.55 1.06 0.04
C CYS A 109 -4.45 -0.17 -0.13
N THR A 110 -4.21 -1.24 0.63
CA THR A 110 -5.04 -2.45 0.56
C THR A 110 -6.47 -2.18 1.03
N GLU A 111 -6.67 -1.33 2.05
CA GLU A 111 -8.00 -0.93 2.51
C GLU A 111 -8.80 -0.24 1.41
N SER A 112 -8.20 0.72 0.71
CA SER A 112 -8.86 1.44 -0.38
C SER A 112 -9.26 0.51 -1.52
N ILE A 113 -8.37 -0.40 -1.93
CA ILE A 113 -8.63 -1.40 -2.98
C ILE A 113 -9.73 -2.38 -2.52
N MET A 114 -9.64 -2.88 -1.29
CA MET A 114 -10.61 -3.82 -0.72
C MET A 114 -12.01 -3.20 -0.61
N MET A 115 -12.11 -1.98 -0.08
CA MET A 115 -13.38 -1.27 0.05
C MET A 115 -14.01 -1.01 -1.31
N LEU A 116 -13.24 -0.48 -2.26
CA LEU A 116 -13.74 -0.23 -3.60
C LEU A 116 -14.22 -1.52 -4.29
N SER A 117 -13.44 -2.60 -4.17
CA SER A 117 -13.82 -3.92 -4.71
C SER A 117 -15.13 -4.42 -4.11
N SER A 118 -15.32 -4.23 -2.79
CA SER A 118 -16.56 -4.59 -2.09
C SER A 118 -17.75 -3.76 -2.57
N PHE A 119 -17.58 -2.45 -2.77
CA PHE A 119 -18.63 -1.59 -3.32
C PHE A 119 -19.04 -2.01 -4.73
N ILE A 120 -18.07 -2.26 -5.60
CA ILE A 120 -18.35 -2.73 -6.98
C ILE A 120 -19.02 -4.09 -6.94
N ASP A 121 -18.57 -5.06 -6.13
CA ASP A 121 -19.14 -6.41 -6.06
C ASP A 121 -20.56 -6.42 -5.49
N SER A 122 -20.87 -5.58 -4.51
CA SER A 122 -22.16 -5.52 -3.84
C SER A 122 -23.22 -4.70 -4.60
N SER A 123 -22.83 -3.79 -5.48
CA SER A 123 -23.72 -2.91 -6.23
C SER A 123 -24.17 -3.57 -7.52
N ASP A 124 -25.48 -3.47 -7.86
CA ASP A 124 -25.99 -3.92 -9.15
C ASP A 124 -25.67 -2.95 -10.30
N SER A 125 -25.39 -1.68 -9.99
CA SER A 125 -25.19 -0.61 -10.98
C SER A 125 -23.74 -0.16 -11.13
N MET A 126 -22.95 -0.18 -10.05
CA MET A 126 -21.57 0.30 -10.09
C MET A 126 -20.67 -0.61 -10.94
N GLN A 127 -20.03 -0.01 -11.95
CA GLN A 127 -19.16 -0.72 -12.87
C GLN A 127 -17.69 -0.42 -12.64
N MET A 128 -17.36 0.81 -12.18
CA MET A 128 -15.99 1.29 -12.13
C MET A 128 -15.77 2.31 -11.01
N GLY A 129 -14.59 2.25 -10.39
CA GLY A 129 -14.14 3.23 -9.43
C GLY A 129 -12.62 3.37 -9.43
N ALA A 130 -12.13 4.32 -8.66
CA ALA A 130 -10.70 4.54 -8.46
C ALA A 130 -10.30 4.37 -7.00
N ALA A 131 -9.18 3.70 -6.76
CA ALA A 131 -8.48 3.68 -5.47
C ALA A 131 -7.17 4.48 -5.62
N LEU A 132 -6.88 5.36 -4.67
CA LEU A 132 -5.68 6.19 -4.67
C LEU A 132 -5.07 6.26 -3.29
N THR A 133 -3.76 6.07 -3.21
CA THR A 133 -3.03 6.18 -1.95
C THR A 133 -1.73 6.91 -2.15
N THR A 134 -1.43 7.87 -1.27
CA THR A 134 -0.23 8.69 -1.32
C THR A 134 0.48 8.72 0.02
N SER A 135 1.76 9.01 0.02
CA SER A 135 2.51 9.50 1.18
C SER A 135 3.57 10.49 0.72
N HIS A 136 3.87 11.48 1.53
CA HIS A 136 4.91 12.46 1.25
C HIS A 136 5.84 12.58 2.46
N ASN A 137 7.14 12.34 2.28
CA ASN A 137 8.11 12.33 3.37
C ASN A 137 7.96 13.55 4.28
N SER A 138 8.20 14.75 3.74
CA SER A 138 8.25 15.98 4.56
C SER A 138 6.93 16.33 5.22
N ALA A 139 5.80 16.03 4.57
CA ALA A 139 4.47 16.27 5.14
C ALA A 139 4.16 15.31 6.30
N ALA A 140 4.47 14.01 6.12
CA ALA A 140 4.28 12.99 7.15
C ALA A 140 5.24 13.19 8.35
N GLU A 141 6.52 13.44 8.09
CA GLU A 141 7.51 13.70 9.14
C GLU A 141 7.11 14.90 9.99
N ARG A 142 6.59 15.97 9.38
CA ARG A 142 6.12 17.14 10.11
C ARG A 142 4.93 16.83 11.03
N GLN A 143 4.03 15.95 10.62
CA GLN A 143 2.89 15.57 11.46
C GLN A 143 3.29 14.65 12.61
N PHE A 144 4.12 13.65 12.35
CA PHE A 144 4.40 12.58 13.32
C PHE A 144 5.62 12.85 14.20
N ARG A 145 6.53 13.72 13.78
CA ARG A 145 7.79 14.03 14.47
C ARG A 145 7.96 15.50 14.82
N THR A 146 6.88 16.20 15.13
CA THR A 146 6.97 17.58 15.60
C THR A 146 6.95 17.63 17.15
N PRO A 147 7.89 18.36 17.80
CA PRO A 147 8.97 19.11 17.18
C PRO A 147 10.03 18.19 16.56
N ILE A 148 10.47 18.52 15.35
CA ILE A 148 11.56 17.79 14.70
C ILE A 148 12.84 18.09 15.48
N GLU A 149 13.47 17.07 16.03
CA GLU A 149 14.76 17.21 16.71
C GLU A 149 15.82 17.65 15.70
N TYR A 150 16.38 18.81 15.92
CA TYR A 150 17.42 19.36 15.07
C TYR A 150 18.68 18.50 15.14
N GLY A 151 19.07 17.91 14.01
CA GLY A 151 20.25 17.07 13.89
C GLY A 151 20.14 15.71 14.58
N GLY A 152 18.96 15.26 14.96
CA GLY A 152 18.72 13.93 15.52
C GLY A 152 19.10 12.82 14.55
N GLN A 153 19.90 11.86 15.03
CA GLN A 153 20.28 10.68 14.25
C GLN A 153 19.15 9.67 14.26
N ARG A 154 18.71 9.21 13.09
CA ARG A 154 17.71 8.14 13.02
C ARG A 154 18.33 6.81 13.45
N PRO A 155 17.66 6.00 14.30
CA PRO A 155 18.14 4.67 14.66
C PRO A 155 18.12 3.72 13.45
N PRO A 156 18.90 2.61 13.49
CA PRO A 156 18.94 1.63 12.39
C PRO A 156 17.58 0.95 12.11
N THR A 157 16.66 0.96 13.07
CA THR A 157 15.31 0.44 12.95
C THR A 157 14.36 1.38 12.19
N ALA A 158 14.69 2.67 12.13
CA ALA A 158 13.87 3.68 11.46
C ALA A 158 13.78 3.42 9.96
N GLN A 159 12.64 3.78 9.40
CA GLN A 159 12.36 3.71 7.98
C GLN A 159 12.25 5.12 7.40
N TRP A 160 12.39 5.25 6.09
CA TRP A 160 12.18 6.50 5.37
C TRP A 160 10.78 6.53 4.78
N THR A 161 9.94 7.49 5.19
CA THR A 161 8.64 7.67 4.59
C THR A 161 8.80 8.03 3.10
N SER A 162 8.19 7.27 2.20
CA SER A 162 8.30 7.53 0.77
C SER A 162 7.46 8.74 0.34
N THR A 163 7.97 9.46 -0.66
CA THR A 163 7.22 10.46 -1.43
C THR A 163 6.68 9.78 -2.67
N ALA A 164 5.58 9.06 -2.52
CA ALA A 164 5.06 8.20 -3.58
C ALA A 164 3.54 8.10 -3.57
N ALA A 165 2.98 7.77 -4.74
CA ALA A 165 1.55 7.54 -4.96
C ALA A 165 1.31 6.34 -5.87
N GLY A 166 0.21 5.63 -5.62
CA GLY A 166 -0.35 4.65 -6.53
C GLY A 166 -1.83 4.91 -6.76
N ALA A 167 -2.25 4.93 -8.02
CA ALA A 167 -3.65 5.06 -8.42
C ALA A 167 -4.08 3.83 -9.22
N PHE A 168 -5.27 3.32 -8.93
CA PHE A 168 -5.79 2.09 -9.51
C PHE A 168 -7.22 2.30 -9.98
N ILE A 169 -7.50 2.00 -11.25
CA ILE A 169 -8.86 1.97 -11.79
C ILE A 169 -9.34 0.52 -11.71
N LEU A 170 -10.35 0.28 -10.87
CA LEU A 170 -10.95 -1.03 -10.67
C LEU A 170 -12.29 -1.08 -11.38
N ALA A 171 -12.58 -2.20 -12.06
CA ALA A 171 -13.81 -2.36 -12.83
C ALA A 171 -14.31 -3.81 -12.86
N ARG A 172 -15.60 -3.97 -13.12
CA ARG A 172 -16.17 -5.24 -13.60
C ARG A 172 -15.68 -5.53 -15.02
N GLY A 173 -15.80 -6.77 -15.43
CA GLY A 173 -15.52 -7.18 -16.80
C GLY A 173 -14.16 -7.82 -16.96
N GLU A 174 -13.37 -7.37 -17.93
CA GLU A 174 -12.11 -8.02 -18.30
C GLU A 174 -10.88 -7.17 -18.01
N GLY A 175 -9.82 -7.83 -17.58
CA GLY A 175 -8.48 -7.26 -17.34
C GLY A 175 -7.45 -8.37 -17.14
N ASP A 176 -6.19 -8.04 -17.25
CA ASP A 176 -5.09 -9.02 -17.11
C ASP A 176 -4.84 -9.41 -15.65
N VAL A 177 -5.19 -8.55 -14.69
CA VAL A 177 -5.02 -8.78 -13.25
C VAL A 177 -6.36 -8.60 -12.54
N MET A 178 -6.69 -9.53 -11.65
CA MET A 178 -7.94 -9.56 -10.93
C MET A 178 -7.75 -9.72 -9.42
N ILE A 179 -8.68 -9.16 -8.67
CA ILE A 179 -8.87 -9.38 -7.24
C ILE A 179 -9.96 -10.46 -7.12
N THR A 180 -9.67 -11.56 -6.44
CA THR A 180 -10.61 -12.68 -6.26
C THR A 180 -11.10 -12.81 -4.84
N GLU A 181 -10.24 -12.46 -3.88
CA GLU A 181 -10.53 -12.55 -2.45
C GLU A 181 -9.92 -11.36 -1.71
N TYR A 182 -10.54 -10.99 -0.60
CA TYR A 182 -9.96 -10.06 0.36
C TYR A 182 -10.25 -10.48 1.80
N MET A 183 -9.43 -9.96 2.72
CA MET A 183 -9.56 -10.23 4.14
C MET A 183 -9.19 -8.98 4.94
N PRO A 184 -10.12 -8.41 5.74
CA PRO A 184 -9.78 -7.37 6.70
C PRO A 184 -8.77 -7.87 7.74
N GLY A 185 -7.77 -7.03 8.05
CA GLY A 185 -6.83 -7.31 9.13
C GLY A 185 -7.50 -7.23 10.50
N ARG A 186 -6.94 -7.94 11.50
CA ARG A 186 -7.24 -7.68 12.91
C ARG A 186 -6.28 -6.65 13.46
N ILE A 187 -6.72 -5.91 14.47
CA ILE A 187 -5.83 -5.07 15.28
C ILE A 187 -5.03 -5.99 16.20
N VAL A 188 -3.70 -5.94 16.08
CA VAL A 188 -2.77 -6.77 16.84
C VAL A 188 -1.83 -5.86 17.63
N ASP A 189 -1.64 -6.15 18.92
CA ASP A 189 -0.68 -5.44 19.75
C ASP A 189 0.75 -5.79 19.29
N GLY A 190 1.49 -4.78 18.84
CA GLY A 190 2.89 -4.94 18.43
C GLY A 190 3.88 -5.14 19.57
N SER A 191 3.41 -5.08 20.82
CA SER A 191 4.21 -5.25 22.04
C SER A 191 5.42 -4.31 22.13
N THR A 192 5.31 -3.13 21.52
CA THR A 192 6.33 -2.09 21.52
C THR A 192 5.69 -0.70 21.51
N SER A 193 6.33 0.25 22.18
CA SER A 193 6.02 1.69 22.13
C SER A 193 7.09 2.49 21.38
N ASP A 194 8.06 1.82 20.73
CA ASP A 194 9.12 2.47 19.97
C ASP A 194 8.62 2.93 18.60
N GLY A 195 8.26 4.20 18.47
CA GLY A 195 7.83 4.82 17.22
C GLY A 195 8.88 4.83 16.10
N ALA A 196 10.15 4.56 16.41
CA ALA A 196 11.21 4.39 15.43
C ALA A 196 11.33 2.94 14.90
N ASN A 197 10.51 2.01 15.41
CA ASN A 197 10.50 0.60 15.00
C ASN A 197 9.09 0.14 14.60
N MET A 198 8.45 0.87 13.71
CA MET A 198 7.09 0.55 13.24
C MET A 198 7.02 -0.82 12.56
N GLY A 199 8.05 -1.19 11.78
CA GLY A 199 8.09 -2.50 11.12
C GLY A 199 8.00 -3.66 12.10
N GLY A 200 8.69 -3.57 13.24
CA GLY A 200 8.59 -4.56 14.32
C GLY A 200 7.18 -4.70 14.88
N ALA A 201 6.47 -3.58 15.09
CA ALA A 201 5.07 -3.60 15.55
C ALA A 201 4.13 -4.21 14.51
N MET A 202 4.29 -3.88 13.23
CA MET A 202 3.44 -4.35 12.14
C MET A 202 3.63 -5.83 11.80
N ALA A 203 4.79 -6.41 12.07
CA ALA A 203 5.14 -7.79 11.73
C ALA A 203 4.14 -8.82 12.31
N PHE A 204 3.67 -8.60 13.53
CA PHE A 204 2.71 -9.48 14.19
C PHE A 204 1.32 -9.45 13.51
N ALA A 205 0.90 -8.29 13.03
CA ALA A 205 -0.35 -8.17 12.28
C ALA A 205 -0.27 -8.84 10.91
N ALA A 206 0.88 -8.72 10.22
CA ALA A 206 1.13 -9.43 8.97
C ALA A 206 1.14 -10.95 9.20
N PHE A 207 1.79 -11.42 10.26
CA PHE A 207 1.80 -12.83 10.64
C PHE A 207 0.38 -13.35 10.90
N ASP A 208 -0.44 -12.63 11.68
CA ASP A 208 -1.84 -12.99 11.95
C ASP A 208 -2.67 -13.12 10.67
N SER A 209 -2.48 -12.18 9.73
CA SER A 209 -3.24 -12.21 8.48
C SER A 209 -2.80 -13.33 7.56
N ILE A 210 -1.50 -13.62 7.45
CA ILE A 210 -0.98 -14.68 6.60
C ILE A 210 -1.40 -16.06 7.14
N THR A 211 -1.24 -16.29 8.45
CA THR A 211 -1.67 -17.55 9.08
C THR A 211 -3.16 -17.79 8.92
N ALA A 212 -3.97 -16.80 9.23
CA ALA A 212 -5.42 -16.91 9.05
C ALA A 212 -5.83 -17.14 7.60
N TYR A 213 -5.12 -16.53 6.64
CA TYR A 213 -5.41 -16.78 5.23
C TYR A 213 -5.24 -18.28 4.89
N PHE A 214 -4.11 -18.88 5.22
CA PHE A 214 -3.88 -20.30 4.92
C PHE A 214 -4.80 -21.25 5.71
N GLU A 215 -5.15 -20.90 6.95
CA GLU A 215 -6.12 -21.68 7.74
C GLU A 215 -7.53 -21.65 7.15
N GLU A 216 -7.96 -20.52 6.57
CA GLU A 216 -9.34 -20.30 6.17
C GLU A 216 -9.61 -20.51 4.66
N SER A 217 -8.60 -20.25 3.80
CA SER A 217 -8.76 -20.31 2.33
C SER A 217 -8.85 -21.74 1.82
N GLY A 218 -8.07 -22.63 2.42
CA GLY A 218 -7.80 -23.96 1.88
C GLY A 218 -6.81 -23.94 0.71
N ASP A 219 -6.16 -22.81 0.43
CA ASP A 219 -5.08 -22.72 -0.57
C ASP A 219 -3.83 -23.44 -0.07
N ASP A 220 -3.17 -24.13 -0.99
CA ASP A 220 -1.83 -24.67 -0.75
C ASP A 220 -0.79 -23.58 -0.95
N ILE A 221 0.26 -23.61 -0.14
CA ILE A 221 1.42 -22.67 -0.27
C ILE A 221 2.04 -22.71 -1.66
N TYR A 222 2.02 -23.87 -2.33
CA TYR A 222 2.53 -24.04 -3.70
C TYR A 222 1.67 -23.37 -4.78
N ASN A 223 0.47 -22.92 -4.42
CA ASN A 223 -0.41 -22.18 -5.32
C ASN A 223 -0.18 -20.68 -5.28
N ILE A 224 0.64 -20.19 -4.36
CA ILE A 224 0.97 -18.77 -4.18
C ILE A 224 2.41 -18.55 -4.62
N ASP A 225 2.63 -17.66 -5.59
CA ASP A 225 3.95 -17.34 -6.11
C ASP A 225 4.73 -16.38 -5.19
N ALA A 226 4.03 -15.46 -4.49
CA ALA A 226 4.64 -14.53 -3.56
C ALA A 226 3.64 -13.98 -2.53
N ILE A 227 4.15 -13.61 -1.37
CA ILE A 227 3.44 -12.90 -0.30
C ILE A 227 4.14 -11.57 -0.10
N ILE A 228 3.45 -10.48 -0.42
CA ILE A 228 4.03 -9.14 -0.47
C ILE A 228 3.48 -8.29 0.66
N THR A 229 4.35 -7.84 1.55
CA THR A 229 4.01 -6.87 2.59
C THR A 229 4.28 -5.42 2.14
N GLY A 230 3.57 -4.46 2.73
CA GLY A 230 3.61 -3.07 2.31
C GLY A 230 4.90 -2.36 2.67
N ASP A 231 5.26 -2.34 3.94
CA ASP A 231 6.38 -1.53 4.43
C ASP A 231 6.89 -1.99 5.81
N LEU A 232 7.04 -3.30 5.98
CA LEU A 232 7.69 -3.87 7.16
C LEU A 232 9.16 -3.46 7.28
N GLY A 233 9.80 -3.20 6.15
CA GLY A 233 11.22 -2.95 6.08
C GLY A 233 12.04 -4.14 6.57
N ARG A 234 13.32 -3.93 6.83
CA ARG A 234 14.23 -5.01 7.21
C ARG A 234 13.83 -5.68 8.52
N VAL A 235 13.69 -4.88 9.59
CA VAL A 235 13.44 -5.41 10.94
C VAL A 235 12.11 -6.17 10.99
N GLY A 236 11.04 -5.56 10.46
CA GLY A 236 9.72 -6.23 10.46
C GLY A 236 9.69 -7.47 9.56
N SER A 237 10.38 -7.44 8.42
CA SER A 237 10.49 -8.59 7.52
C SER A 237 11.25 -9.76 8.15
N ASP A 238 12.33 -9.48 8.87
CA ASP A 238 13.11 -10.52 9.57
C ASP A 238 12.26 -11.16 10.68
N ILE A 239 11.55 -10.35 11.48
CA ILE A 239 10.63 -10.86 12.52
C ILE A 239 9.51 -11.71 11.87
N LEU A 240 8.88 -11.22 10.80
CA LEU A 240 7.82 -11.96 10.13
C LEU A 240 8.31 -13.30 9.60
N ARG A 241 9.47 -13.34 8.93
CA ARG A 241 10.05 -14.58 8.40
C ARG A 241 10.37 -15.58 9.50
N ASP A 242 10.89 -15.13 10.64
CA ASP A 242 11.16 -15.97 11.80
C ASP A 242 9.88 -16.59 12.40
N LEU A 243 8.79 -15.82 12.44
CA LEU A 243 7.48 -16.31 12.90
C LEU A 243 6.89 -17.32 11.90
N LEU A 244 6.92 -17.01 10.60
CA LEU A 244 6.43 -17.91 9.56
C LEU A 244 7.22 -19.20 9.50
N LEU A 245 8.53 -19.16 9.65
CA LEU A 245 9.37 -20.36 9.66
C LEU A 245 8.97 -21.35 10.77
N LYS A 246 8.50 -20.83 11.91
CA LYS A 246 8.09 -21.67 13.06
C LYS A 246 6.70 -22.28 12.87
N GLU A 247 5.74 -21.49 12.38
CA GLU A 247 4.33 -21.86 12.35
C GLU A 247 3.87 -22.41 10.98
N LEU A 248 4.45 -21.90 9.89
CA LEU A 248 4.14 -22.26 8.51
C LEU A 248 5.44 -22.45 7.71
N PRO A 249 6.25 -23.48 7.98
CA PRO A 249 7.53 -23.68 7.31
C PRO A 249 7.38 -23.76 5.78
N GLY A 250 8.18 -22.97 5.08
CA GLY A 250 8.16 -22.83 3.62
C GLY A 250 7.50 -21.53 3.15
N VAL A 251 6.55 -20.99 3.90
CA VAL A 251 5.85 -19.72 3.57
C VAL A 251 6.81 -18.53 3.69
N GLU A 252 7.78 -18.57 4.60
CA GLU A 252 8.78 -17.50 4.78
C GLU A 252 9.59 -17.22 3.50
N ARG A 253 9.70 -18.20 2.59
CA ARG A 253 10.43 -18.07 1.32
C ARG A 253 9.66 -17.34 0.25
N LEU A 254 8.34 -17.25 0.40
CA LEU A 254 7.46 -16.52 -0.53
C LEU A 254 7.39 -15.04 -0.19
N HIS A 255 7.92 -14.64 0.98
CA HIS A 255 7.77 -13.28 1.49
C HIS A 255 8.76 -12.31 0.84
N ASP A 256 8.21 -11.21 0.33
CA ASP A 256 8.94 -10.00 -0.05
C ASP A 256 8.23 -8.75 0.52
N ASP A 257 8.89 -7.59 0.49
CA ASP A 257 8.40 -6.37 1.14
C ASP A 257 8.64 -5.15 0.26
N CYS A 258 7.58 -4.36 0.02
CA CYS A 258 7.68 -3.16 -0.82
C CYS A 258 8.68 -2.15 -0.25
N GLY A 259 8.79 -2.04 1.08
CA GLY A 259 9.74 -1.16 1.74
C GLY A 259 11.21 -1.56 1.51
N LEU A 260 11.47 -2.84 1.28
CA LEU A 260 12.81 -3.34 0.93
C LEU A 260 13.15 -3.18 -0.56
N LEU A 261 12.13 -3.16 -1.42
CA LEU A 261 12.30 -3.06 -2.87
C LEU A 261 12.47 -1.62 -3.37
N LEU A 262 11.92 -0.64 -2.66
CA LEU A 262 11.83 0.73 -3.14
C LEU A 262 13.17 1.46 -3.10
N TYR A 263 14.01 1.23 -2.08
CA TYR A 263 15.27 1.92 -1.88
C TYR A 263 16.49 1.00 -1.92
N ASP A 264 17.59 1.49 -2.45
CA ASP A 264 18.91 0.87 -2.30
C ASP A 264 19.52 1.28 -0.96
N MET A 265 19.35 0.43 0.06
CA MET A 265 19.82 0.71 1.42
C MET A 265 21.33 0.82 1.59
N LYS A 266 22.13 0.54 0.54
CA LYS A 266 23.58 0.76 0.53
C LYS A 266 23.95 2.15 0.01
N LYS A 267 23.09 2.76 -0.84
CA LYS A 267 23.35 4.03 -1.51
C LYS A 267 22.46 5.16 -1.00
N GLN A 268 21.31 4.82 -0.42
CA GLN A 268 20.33 5.75 0.10
C GLN A 268 20.21 5.60 1.61
N ASP A 269 20.07 6.70 2.33
CA ASP A 269 19.97 6.71 3.79
C ASP A 269 18.56 6.33 4.27
N ALA A 270 18.12 5.13 3.89
CA ALA A 270 16.80 4.60 4.22
C ALA A 270 16.76 3.67 5.45
N HIS A 271 17.92 3.34 6.03
CA HIS A 271 18.10 2.48 7.20
C HIS A 271 17.38 1.12 7.09
N SER A 272 16.16 0.99 7.67
CA SER A 272 15.38 -0.24 7.61
C SER A 272 14.53 -0.37 6.34
N GLY A 273 14.57 0.61 5.43
CA GLY A 273 13.82 0.60 4.17
C GLY A 273 12.78 1.71 4.08
N ALA A 274 11.90 1.61 3.09
CA ALA A 274 10.80 2.56 2.92
C ALA A 274 9.65 2.30 3.88
N SER A 275 8.88 3.35 4.18
CA SER A 275 7.64 3.33 4.95
C SER A 275 6.58 4.21 4.29
N GLY A 276 5.34 4.08 4.74
CA GLY A 276 4.23 4.90 4.29
C GLY A 276 3.34 4.19 3.27
N CYS A 277 2.07 4.59 3.25
CA CYS A 277 1.06 3.96 2.38
C CYS A 277 1.33 4.17 0.87
N GLY A 278 2.07 5.22 0.51
CA GLY A 278 2.58 5.42 -0.86
C GLY A 278 3.62 4.39 -1.28
N THR A 279 4.38 3.80 -0.33
CA THR A 279 5.35 2.73 -0.60
C THR A 279 4.64 1.52 -1.20
N SER A 280 3.67 0.96 -0.49
CA SER A 280 2.91 -0.21 -0.95
C SER A 280 2.15 0.08 -2.25
N ALA A 281 1.52 1.26 -2.36
CA ALA A 281 0.75 1.65 -3.54
C ALA A 281 1.62 1.81 -4.79
N SER A 282 2.74 2.52 -4.69
CA SER A 282 3.62 2.74 -5.83
C SER A 282 4.33 1.47 -6.29
N VAL A 283 4.82 0.63 -5.35
CA VAL A 283 5.48 -0.63 -5.70
C VAL A 283 4.49 -1.64 -6.28
N LEU A 284 3.26 -1.72 -5.75
CA LEU A 284 2.20 -2.51 -6.38
C LEU A 284 1.99 -2.08 -7.83
N ALA A 285 1.87 -0.77 -8.09
CA ALA A 285 1.60 -0.22 -9.41
C ALA A 285 2.80 -0.39 -10.37
N CYS A 286 4.03 -0.06 -9.96
CA CYS A 286 5.18 -0.07 -10.87
C CYS A 286 5.86 -1.43 -11.01
N HIS A 287 5.62 -2.37 -10.08
CA HIS A 287 6.34 -3.65 -10.07
C HIS A 287 5.42 -4.86 -10.12
N PHE A 288 4.54 -5.06 -9.13
CA PHE A 288 3.79 -6.31 -9.02
C PHE A 288 2.64 -6.44 -10.03
N LEU A 289 1.87 -5.37 -10.28
CA LEU A 289 0.80 -5.42 -11.29
C LEU A 289 1.35 -5.69 -12.72
N PRO A 290 2.46 -5.08 -13.16
CA PRO A 290 3.11 -5.46 -14.41
C PRO A 290 3.56 -6.94 -14.46
N LEU A 291 4.11 -7.47 -13.36
CA LEU A 291 4.52 -8.89 -13.30
C LEU A 291 3.33 -9.84 -13.42
N LEU A 292 2.20 -9.50 -12.80
CA LEU A 292 0.96 -10.25 -12.93
C LEU A 292 0.37 -10.11 -14.34
N ALA A 293 0.31 -8.90 -14.88
CA ALA A 293 -0.22 -8.65 -16.24
C ALA A 293 0.57 -9.37 -17.32
N ASP A 294 1.88 -9.52 -17.15
CA ASP A 294 2.74 -10.27 -18.05
C ASP A 294 2.67 -11.80 -17.85
N GLY A 295 2.06 -12.27 -16.73
CA GLY A 295 2.00 -13.69 -16.36
C GLY A 295 3.28 -14.24 -15.76
N ARG A 296 4.25 -13.39 -15.39
CA ARG A 296 5.48 -13.78 -14.66
C ARG A 296 5.20 -14.16 -13.21
N LEU A 297 4.17 -13.57 -12.63
CA LEU A 297 3.53 -14.01 -11.40
C LEU A 297 2.08 -14.38 -11.73
N ARG A 298 1.56 -15.43 -11.10
CA ARG A 298 0.19 -15.91 -11.33
C ARG A 298 -0.74 -15.60 -10.19
N ARG A 299 -0.27 -15.78 -8.95
CA ARG A 299 -1.03 -15.52 -7.72
C ARG A 299 -0.13 -14.94 -6.67
N ILE A 300 -0.53 -13.82 -6.11
CA ILE A 300 0.14 -13.24 -4.94
C ILE A 300 -0.87 -12.88 -3.86
N LEU A 301 -0.41 -12.91 -2.62
CA LEU A 301 -1.08 -12.27 -1.49
C LEU A 301 -0.42 -10.91 -1.28
N PHE A 302 -1.22 -9.85 -1.30
CA PHE A 302 -0.73 -8.50 -1.08
C PHE A 302 -1.34 -7.92 0.20
N LEU A 303 -0.47 -7.49 1.12
CA LEU A 303 -0.84 -6.98 2.44
C LEU A 303 -0.17 -5.63 2.68
N SER A 304 -0.90 -4.53 2.63
CA SER A 304 -0.37 -3.28 3.20
C SER A 304 -0.40 -3.37 4.72
N THR A 305 0.69 -2.94 5.36
CA THR A 305 0.86 -3.02 6.81
C THR A 305 0.73 -1.65 7.44
N GLY A 306 0.00 -1.52 8.53
CA GLY A 306 -0.24 -0.25 9.20
C GLY A 306 0.14 -0.27 10.67
N ALA A 307 0.87 0.76 11.12
CA ALA A 307 1.12 1.05 12.52
C ALA A 307 0.12 2.11 13.01
N LEU A 308 -0.82 1.69 13.84
CA LEU A 308 -1.90 2.54 14.36
C LEU A 308 -1.39 3.31 15.59
N MET A 309 -0.76 4.44 15.35
CA MET A 309 -0.15 5.26 16.38
C MET A 309 -0.39 6.75 16.14
N SER A 310 -0.28 7.54 17.19
CA SER A 310 -0.25 8.99 17.12
C SER A 310 0.87 9.53 18.01
N PRO A 311 1.37 10.77 17.78
CA PRO A 311 2.34 11.38 18.70
C PRO A 311 1.87 11.41 20.16
N SER A 312 0.57 11.64 20.38
CA SER A 312 0.00 11.67 21.74
C SER A 312 -0.02 10.30 22.40
N SER A 313 -0.40 9.23 21.68
CA SER A 313 -0.42 7.88 22.25
C SER A 313 1.00 7.40 22.62
N LEU A 314 1.98 7.68 21.78
CA LEU A 314 3.38 7.36 22.06
C LEU A 314 3.92 8.12 23.30
N LEU A 315 3.61 9.41 23.41
CA LEU A 315 3.99 10.22 24.59
C LEU A 315 3.32 9.75 25.88
N GLN A 316 2.18 9.06 25.79
CA GLN A 316 1.49 8.43 26.91
C GLN A 316 2.05 7.03 27.24
N GLY A 317 2.99 6.52 26.46
CA GLY A 317 3.62 5.22 26.64
C GLY A 317 2.76 4.04 26.21
N GLU A 318 1.76 4.28 25.33
CA GLU A 318 0.93 3.21 24.78
C GLU A 318 1.68 2.39 23.75
N ASN A 319 1.32 1.11 23.64
CA ASN A 319 1.84 0.23 22.60
C ASN A 319 1.35 0.66 21.21
N ILE A 320 2.14 0.32 20.20
CA ILE A 320 1.77 0.49 18.79
C ILE A 320 1.00 -0.75 18.35
N TYR A 321 -0.25 -0.56 17.94
CA TYR A 321 -1.07 -1.60 17.35
C TYR A 321 -0.80 -1.71 15.85
N GLY A 322 -0.71 -2.94 15.34
CA GLY A 322 -0.56 -3.23 13.91
C GLY A 322 -1.87 -3.68 13.27
N ILE A 323 -2.00 -3.46 11.98
CA ILE A 323 -3.06 -4.00 11.14
C ILE A 323 -2.49 -4.39 9.77
N ALA A 324 -2.99 -5.48 9.16
CA ALA A 324 -2.55 -5.93 7.84
C ALA A 324 -3.73 -6.55 7.05
N PRO A 325 -4.56 -5.72 6.39
CA PRO A 325 -5.55 -6.21 5.45
C PRO A 325 -4.88 -6.88 4.25
N LEU A 326 -5.53 -7.90 3.68
CA LEU A 326 -5.01 -8.73 2.62
C LEU A 326 -5.94 -8.76 1.42
N ILE A 327 -5.38 -8.70 0.21
CA ILE A 327 -6.05 -9.01 -1.04
C ILE A 327 -5.29 -10.11 -1.78
N LYS A 328 -6.03 -11.00 -2.45
CA LYS A 328 -5.46 -11.99 -3.36
C LYS A 328 -5.56 -11.47 -4.78
N LEU A 329 -4.41 -11.39 -5.44
CA LEU A 329 -4.29 -10.92 -6.82
C LEU A 329 -3.92 -12.10 -7.72
N GLU A 330 -4.62 -12.22 -8.85
CA GLU A 330 -4.41 -13.29 -9.80
C GLU A 330 -4.23 -12.75 -11.22
N SER A 331 -3.30 -13.35 -11.95
CA SER A 331 -3.10 -13.12 -13.39
C SER A 331 -4.11 -13.93 -14.21
N ARG A 332 -4.73 -13.30 -15.21
CA ARG A 332 -5.56 -14.03 -16.18
C ARG A 332 -4.75 -14.93 -17.11
N LYS A 333 -3.47 -14.60 -17.37
CA LYS A 333 -2.60 -15.35 -18.30
C LYS A 333 -2.14 -16.70 -17.76
N GLY A 334 -2.38 -17.02 -16.49
CA GLY A 334 -2.03 -18.31 -15.87
C GLY A 334 -3.25 -19.16 -15.49
N ALA A 335 -4.46 -18.66 -15.66
CA ALA A 335 -5.67 -19.42 -15.46
C ALA A 335 -5.89 -20.31 -16.70
N ASN A 336 -5.56 -21.61 -16.62
CA ASN A 336 -6.19 -22.58 -17.48
C ASN A 336 -7.68 -22.56 -17.13
N ILE A 337 -8.48 -21.89 -17.97
CA ILE A 337 -9.94 -21.93 -17.95
C ILE A 337 -10.37 -23.32 -18.43
#